data_8bb9da5841aada8bc782b4b5d2bb1380
#
_entry.id   8bb9da5841aada8bc782b4b5d2bb1380
#
_cell.length_a   1.000
_cell.length_b   1.000
_cell.length_c   1.000
_cell.angle_alpha   90.00
_cell.angle_beta   90.00
_cell.angle_gamma   90.00
#
_symmetry.space_group_name_H-M   'P 1'
#
loop_
_entity.id
_entity.type
_entity.pdbx_description
1 polymer ?
#
loop_
_entity_poly.entity_id
_entity_poly.type
_entity_poly.pdbx_seq_one_letter_code
_entity_poly.pdbx_strand_id
1 'polypeptide(L)'
;MPAEVDPVRLAEDLRAVVGQLVRAVRQVDRLPPPDAAALGVLDRDGPHTTAQLAQLRRVRHQSMAKIVHRLIETGLVAKVPHDTDRRMILLRITPAGRRVLNAQRAHRADWLAAAITSTLSEPQRRQLARCLPLLTKLAETD
;
A
#
# COMPACT_ATOMS: atom_id res chain seq x y z
N MET A 1 5.30 -40.21 -3.65
CA MET A 1 4.19 -39.25 -3.81
C MET A 1 4.48 -38.03 -2.94
N PRO A 2 4.53 -36.86 -3.51
CA PRO A 2 4.60 -35.67 -2.68
C PRO A 2 3.33 -35.63 -1.82
N ALA A 3 3.48 -35.31 -0.54
CA ALA A 3 2.34 -35.13 0.36
C ALA A 3 1.44 -34.03 -0.18
N GLU A 4 0.13 -34.28 -0.22
CA GLU A 4 -0.86 -33.28 -0.60
C GLU A 4 -0.77 -32.09 0.37
N VAL A 5 -0.64 -30.89 -0.16
CA VAL A 5 -0.56 -29.67 0.66
C VAL A 5 -1.97 -29.29 1.09
N ASP A 6 -2.20 -29.25 2.39
CA ASP A 6 -3.46 -28.77 2.96
C ASP A 6 -3.62 -27.26 2.69
N PRO A 7 -4.64 -26.86 1.91
CA PRO A 7 -4.84 -25.45 1.57
C PRO A 7 -5.12 -24.55 2.77
N VAL A 8 -5.79 -25.08 3.79
CA VAL A 8 -6.15 -24.31 5.00
C VAL A 8 -4.90 -23.95 5.77
N ARG A 9 -4.04 -24.93 6.02
CA ARG A 9 -2.77 -24.73 6.72
C ARG A 9 -1.84 -23.82 5.93
N LEU A 10 -1.76 -24.02 4.62
CA LEU A 10 -0.97 -23.14 3.74
C LEU A 10 -1.45 -21.68 3.81
N ALA A 11 -2.76 -21.44 3.85
CA ALA A 11 -3.34 -20.11 3.96
C ALA A 11 -2.98 -19.43 5.29
N GLU A 12 -3.02 -20.17 6.41
CA GLU A 12 -2.62 -19.67 7.73
C GLU A 12 -1.15 -19.28 7.75
N ASP A 13 -0.29 -20.14 7.26
CA ASP A 13 1.17 -19.92 7.20
C ASP A 13 1.50 -18.74 6.28
N LEU A 14 0.89 -18.67 5.09
CA LEU A 14 1.08 -17.58 4.15
C LEU A 14 0.68 -16.24 4.76
N ARG A 15 -0.51 -16.18 5.40
CA ARG A 15 -1.00 -14.96 6.06
C ARG A 15 -0.01 -14.48 7.13
N ALA A 16 0.50 -15.39 7.95
CA ALA A 16 1.47 -15.07 9.00
C ALA A 16 2.78 -14.52 8.42
N VAL A 17 3.33 -15.18 7.42
CA VAL A 17 4.60 -14.78 6.77
C VAL A 17 4.45 -13.45 6.04
N VAL A 18 3.38 -13.26 5.29
CA VAL A 18 3.09 -11.98 4.62
C VAL A 18 2.98 -10.84 5.64
N GLY A 19 2.27 -11.09 6.75
CA GLY A 19 2.17 -10.09 7.83
C GLY A 19 3.53 -9.71 8.43
N GLN A 20 4.41 -10.69 8.67
CA GLN A 20 5.77 -10.44 9.15
C GLN A 20 6.59 -9.63 8.14
N LEU A 21 6.53 -10.00 6.86
CA LEU A 21 7.26 -9.32 5.79
C LEU A 21 6.80 -7.86 5.64
N VAL A 22 5.49 -7.63 5.65
CA VAL A 22 4.92 -6.28 5.59
C VAL A 22 5.40 -5.42 6.77
N ARG A 23 5.42 -5.96 7.99
CA ARG A 23 5.93 -5.24 9.16
C ARG A 23 7.41 -4.92 9.04
N ALA A 24 8.21 -5.86 8.55
CA ALA A 24 9.64 -5.66 8.35
C ALA A 24 9.92 -4.55 7.31
N VAL A 25 9.24 -4.59 6.18
CA VAL A 25 9.37 -3.57 5.12
C VAL A 25 8.95 -2.18 5.61
N ARG A 26 7.92 -2.09 6.45
CA ARG A 26 7.43 -0.80 6.98
C ARG A 26 8.43 -0.07 7.88
N GLN A 27 9.48 -0.73 8.37
CA GLN A 27 10.51 -0.08 9.18
C GLN A 27 11.26 1.03 8.42
N VAL A 28 11.28 0.99 7.09
CA VAL A 28 11.89 2.04 6.27
C VAL A 28 10.92 3.14 5.83
N ASP A 29 9.66 3.05 6.24
CA ASP A 29 8.65 4.03 5.88
C ASP A 29 8.90 5.37 6.54
N ARG A 30 8.75 6.43 5.77
CA ARG A 30 8.83 7.83 6.24
C ARG A 30 7.47 8.45 6.44
N LEU A 31 6.45 7.92 5.78
CA LEU A 31 5.06 8.32 5.96
C LEU A 31 4.37 7.36 6.95
N PRO A 32 3.49 7.87 7.82
CA PRO A 32 2.58 7.00 8.56
C PRO A 32 1.78 6.11 7.61
N PRO A 33 1.54 4.83 7.95
CA PRO A 33 0.80 3.91 7.08
C PRO A 33 -0.57 4.43 6.61
N PRO A 34 -1.39 5.10 7.45
CA PRO A 34 -2.66 5.66 6.98
C PRO A 34 -2.50 6.76 5.94
N ASP A 35 -1.47 7.60 6.08
CA ASP A 35 -1.17 8.68 5.15
C ASP A 35 -0.73 8.13 3.79
N ALA A 36 0.18 7.16 3.81
CA ALA A 36 0.63 6.46 2.59
C ALA A 36 -0.52 5.75 1.87
N ALA A 37 -1.42 5.13 2.61
CA ALA A 37 -2.59 4.46 2.06
C ALA A 37 -3.57 5.44 1.38
N ALA A 38 -3.84 6.59 2.00
CA ALA A 38 -4.67 7.64 1.42
C ALA A 38 -4.05 8.20 0.13
N LEU A 39 -2.75 8.51 0.15
CA LEU A 39 -2.02 8.95 -1.05
C LEU A 39 -2.05 7.90 -2.16
N GLY A 40 -1.91 6.62 -1.81
CA GLY A 40 -1.96 5.52 -2.76
C GLY A 40 -3.30 5.42 -3.48
N VAL A 41 -4.42 5.63 -2.78
CA VAL A 41 -5.76 5.67 -3.39
C VAL A 41 -5.86 6.85 -4.37
N LEU A 42 -5.45 8.04 -3.95
CA LEU A 42 -5.52 9.24 -4.78
C LEU A 42 -4.61 9.15 -6.02
N ASP A 43 -3.48 8.50 -5.90
CA ASP A 43 -2.55 8.26 -7.02
C ASP A 43 -3.10 7.27 -8.03
N ARG A 44 -3.66 6.14 -7.56
CA ARG A 44 -4.15 5.04 -8.39
C ARG A 44 -5.52 5.31 -8.99
N ASP A 45 -6.44 5.81 -8.18
CA ASP A 45 -7.87 5.87 -8.52
C ASP A 45 -8.36 7.30 -8.78
N GLY A 46 -7.48 8.30 -8.67
CA GLY A 46 -7.80 9.71 -8.91
C GLY A 46 -8.45 10.43 -7.72
N PRO A 47 -9.03 11.61 -7.95
CA PRO A 47 -9.60 12.43 -6.88
C PRO A 47 -10.77 11.77 -6.16
N HIS A 48 -10.79 11.95 -4.83
CA HIS A 48 -11.82 11.44 -3.93
C HIS A 48 -12.17 12.50 -2.88
N THR A 49 -13.38 12.44 -2.35
CA THR A 49 -13.76 13.21 -1.14
C THR A 49 -13.18 12.56 0.12
N THR A 50 -13.11 13.31 1.22
CA THR A 50 -12.74 12.74 2.53
C THR A 50 -13.64 11.59 2.93
N ALA A 51 -14.96 11.72 2.70
CA ALA A 51 -15.93 10.67 3.01
C ALA A 51 -15.68 9.39 2.19
N GLN A 52 -15.38 9.51 0.91
CA GLN A 52 -15.05 8.37 0.05
C GLN A 52 -13.76 7.66 0.50
N LEU A 53 -12.73 8.43 0.85
CA LEU A 53 -11.48 7.86 1.40
C LEU A 53 -11.73 7.12 2.72
N ALA A 54 -12.52 7.71 3.63
CA ALA A 54 -12.87 7.10 4.91
C ALA A 54 -13.58 5.76 4.68
N GLN A 55 -14.54 5.71 3.76
CA GLN A 55 -15.28 4.50 3.42
C GLN A 55 -14.37 3.42 2.81
N LEU A 56 -13.53 3.78 1.84
CA LEU A 56 -12.59 2.85 1.20
C LEU A 56 -11.59 2.27 2.19
N ARG A 57 -11.11 3.08 3.12
CA ARG A 57 -10.14 2.68 4.14
C ARG A 57 -10.78 2.09 5.40
N ARG A 58 -12.10 2.05 5.48
CA ARG A 58 -12.86 1.55 6.63
C ARG A 58 -12.44 2.22 7.94
N VAL A 59 -12.25 3.51 7.90
CA VAL A 59 -11.94 4.36 9.05
C VAL A 59 -13.04 5.38 9.27
N ARG A 60 -13.11 5.94 10.48
CA ARG A 60 -14.06 6.99 10.80
C ARG A 60 -13.75 8.25 10.00
N HIS A 61 -14.79 9.00 9.61
CA HIS A 61 -14.65 10.27 8.89
C HIS A 61 -13.70 11.24 9.61
N GLN A 62 -13.83 11.38 10.94
CA GLN A 62 -12.95 12.25 11.73
C GLN A 62 -11.48 11.83 11.67
N SER A 63 -11.20 10.53 11.70
CA SER A 63 -9.84 10.01 11.56
C SER A 63 -9.27 10.31 10.18
N MET A 64 -10.06 10.12 9.13
CA MET A 64 -9.65 10.46 7.77
C MET A 64 -9.47 11.97 7.59
N ALA A 65 -10.34 12.78 8.18
CA ALA A 65 -10.22 14.25 8.13
C ALA A 65 -8.89 14.74 8.72
N LYS A 66 -8.41 14.14 9.80
CA LYS A 66 -7.10 14.46 10.40
C LYS A 66 -5.95 14.08 9.47
N ILE A 67 -6.01 12.91 8.82
CA ILE A 67 -5.02 12.48 7.85
C ILE A 67 -4.97 13.45 6.66
N VAL A 68 -6.13 13.78 6.11
CA VAL A 68 -6.27 14.71 4.98
C VAL A 68 -5.72 16.09 5.34
N HIS A 69 -6.03 16.57 6.54
CA HIS A 69 -5.53 17.86 7.03
C HIS A 69 -4.00 17.91 7.04
N ARG A 70 -3.35 16.88 7.59
CA ARG A 70 -1.87 16.77 7.57
C ARG A 70 -1.32 16.73 6.15
N LEU A 71 -1.94 15.99 5.26
CA LEU A 71 -1.50 15.86 3.87
C LEU A 71 -1.64 17.18 3.11
N ILE A 72 -2.67 17.96 3.39
CA ILE A 72 -2.84 19.31 2.82
C ILE A 72 -1.80 20.28 3.39
N GLU A 73 -1.59 20.29 4.70
CA GLU A 73 -0.61 21.17 5.36
C GLU A 73 0.80 20.92 4.85
N THR A 74 1.15 19.68 4.58
CA THR A 74 2.47 19.29 4.05
C THR A 74 2.57 19.41 2.52
N GLY A 75 1.52 19.84 1.85
CA GLY A 75 1.50 20.06 0.40
C GLY A 75 1.45 18.78 -0.44
N LEU A 76 1.11 17.64 0.15
CA LEU A 76 1.06 16.35 -0.54
C LEU A 76 -0.30 16.10 -1.20
N VAL A 77 -1.33 16.79 -0.73
CA VAL A 77 -2.71 16.75 -1.24
C VAL A 77 -3.21 18.17 -1.44
N ALA A 78 -3.98 18.41 -2.47
CA ALA A 78 -4.67 19.66 -2.74
C ALA A 78 -6.17 19.46 -2.81
N LYS A 79 -6.91 20.47 -2.35
CA LYS A 79 -8.36 20.56 -2.56
C LYS A 79 -8.64 21.04 -3.96
N VAL A 80 -9.58 20.39 -4.64
CA VAL A 80 -10.10 20.82 -5.93
C VAL A 80 -11.63 20.85 -5.88
N PRO A 81 -12.29 21.84 -6.53
CA PRO A 81 -13.74 21.88 -6.60
C PRO A 81 -14.29 20.65 -7.34
N HIS A 82 -15.43 20.13 -6.92
CA HIS A 82 -16.17 19.13 -7.69
C HIS A 82 -16.80 19.80 -8.92
N ASP A 83 -16.74 19.13 -10.07
CA ASP A 83 -17.18 19.73 -11.36
C ASP A 83 -18.68 20.07 -11.40
N THR A 84 -19.51 19.28 -10.72
CA THR A 84 -20.97 19.42 -10.77
C THR A 84 -21.62 19.81 -9.44
N ASP A 85 -20.96 19.62 -8.30
CA ASP A 85 -21.47 19.98 -6.97
C ASP A 85 -20.44 20.79 -6.20
N ARG A 86 -20.67 22.11 -6.10
CA ARG A 86 -19.79 23.04 -5.37
C ARG A 86 -19.73 22.80 -3.86
N ARG A 87 -20.65 22.00 -3.31
CA ARG A 87 -20.63 21.60 -1.88
C ARG A 87 -19.61 20.51 -1.63
N MET A 88 -19.20 19.76 -2.65
CA MET A 88 -18.24 18.68 -2.53
C MET A 88 -16.83 19.21 -2.82
N ILE A 89 -15.90 18.80 -1.97
CA ILE A 89 -14.47 19.08 -2.13
C ILE A 89 -13.79 17.76 -2.48
N LEU A 90 -13.18 17.73 -3.65
CA LEU A 90 -12.33 16.64 -4.07
C LEU A 90 -10.90 16.87 -3.57
N LEU A 91 -10.24 15.79 -3.26
CA LEU A 91 -8.84 15.76 -2.86
C LEU A 91 -8.06 15.12 -4.00
N ARG A 92 -6.96 15.74 -4.36
CA ARG A 92 -6.05 15.28 -5.40
C ARG A 92 -4.65 15.18 -4.84
N ILE A 93 -3.92 14.13 -5.20
CA ILE A 93 -2.48 14.05 -4.92
C ILE A 93 -1.75 15.14 -5.72
N THR A 94 -0.82 15.83 -5.08
CA THR A 94 0.03 16.83 -5.74
C THR A 94 1.26 16.15 -6.38
N PRO A 95 1.99 16.83 -7.28
CA PRO A 95 3.29 16.34 -7.74
C PRO A 95 4.25 16.04 -6.57
N ALA A 96 4.25 16.86 -5.52
CA ALA A 96 5.03 16.62 -4.31
C ALA A 96 4.58 15.34 -3.59
N GLY A 97 3.27 15.13 -3.45
CA GLY A 97 2.71 13.92 -2.86
C GLY A 97 3.10 12.66 -3.62
N ARG A 98 3.06 12.72 -4.94
CA ARG A 98 3.49 11.60 -5.80
C ARG A 98 4.97 11.30 -5.66
N ARG A 99 5.83 12.33 -5.59
CA ARG A 99 7.27 12.15 -5.34
C ARG A 99 7.54 11.46 -4.00
N VAL A 100 6.89 11.90 -2.94
CA VAL A 100 7.05 11.30 -1.60
C VAL A 100 6.58 9.84 -1.58
N LEU A 101 5.43 9.55 -2.21
CA LEU A 101 4.89 8.19 -2.31
C LEU A 101 5.83 7.27 -3.10
N ASN A 102 6.34 7.74 -4.24
CA ASN A 102 7.27 6.97 -5.07
C ASN A 102 8.62 6.77 -4.38
N ALA A 103 9.12 7.76 -3.64
CA ALA A 103 10.34 7.63 -2.85
C ALA A 103 10.17 6.54 -1.77
N GLN A 104 9.03 6.47 -1.09
CA GLN A 104 8.75 5.43 -0.12
C GLN A 104 8.69 4.04 -0.76
N ARG A 105 8.04 3.93 -1.93
CA ARG A 105 8.01 2.68 -2.71
C ARG A 105 9.42 2.23 -3.10
N ALA A 106 10.28 3.15 -3.53
CA ALA A 106 11.68 2.86 -3.86
C ALA A 106 12.47 2.39 -2.62
N HIS A 107 12.33 3.03 -1.47
CA HIS A 107 12.98 2.61 -0.22
C HIS A 107 12.57 1.19 0.19
N ARG A 108 11.30 0.84 0.06
CA ARG A 108 10.81 -0.52 0.32
C ARG A 108 11.43 -1.54 -0.63
N ALA A 109 11.51 -1.22 -1.92
CA ALA A 109 12.12 -2.09 -2.93
C ALA A 109 13.62 -2.28 -2.67
N ASP A 110 14.34 -1.22 -2.33
CA ASP A 110 15.77 -1.27 -2.00
C ASP A 110 16.03 -2.14 -0.77
N TRP A 111 15.21 -1.98 0.29
CA TRP A 111 15.29 -2.80 1.48
C TRP A 111 15.07 -4.29 1.17
N LEU A 112 14.03 -4.60 0.40
CA LEU A 112 13.74 -5.97 -0.03
C LEU A 112 14.86 -6.55 -0.87
N ALA A 113 15.42 -5.79 -1.81
CA ALA A 113 16.53 -6.24 -2.64
C ALA A 113 17.77 -6.57 -1.80
N ALA A 114 18.09 -5.72 -0.83
CA ALA A 114 19.19 -5.97 0.10
C ALA A 114 18.94 -7.21 0.98
N ALA A 115 17.72 -7.37 1.51
CA ALA A 115 17.34 -8.54 2.30
C ALA A 115 17.39 -9.83 1.48
N ILE A 116 16.88 -9.82 0.26
CA ILE A 116 16.94 -10.96 -0.66
C ILE A 116 18.40 -11.33 -0.94
N THR A 117 19.23 -10.34 -1.24
CA THR A 117 20.65 -10.57 -1.55
C THR A 117 21.42 -11.17 -0.38
N SER A 118 21.17 -10.69 0.85
CA SER A 118 21.89 -11.12 2.04
C SER A 118 21.42 -12.44 2.64
N THR A 119 20.15 -12.81 2.44
CA THR A 119 19.56 -13.96 3.13
C THR A 119 19.23 -15.16 2.23
N LEU A 120 19.05 -14.95 0.93
CA LEU A 120 18.66 -16.01 0.01
C LEU A 120 19.80 -16.40 -0.93
N SER A 121 19.98 -17.70 -1.09
CA SER A 121 20.85 -18.25 -2.14
C SER A 121 20.22 -18.05 -3.52
N GLU A 122 21.04 -18.19 -4.58
CA GLU A 122 20.55 -18.04 -5.95
C GLU A 122 19.41 -19.05 -6.30
N PRO A 123 19.47 -20.34 -5.93
CA PRO A 123 18.34 -21.24 -6.12
C PRO A 123 17.07 -20.79 -5.37
N GLN A 124 17.20 -20.26 -4.16
CA GLN A 124 16.06 -19.76 -3.37
C GLN A 124 15.44 -18.52 -4.00
N ARG A 125 16.24 -17.61 -4.57
CA ARG A 125 15.75 -16.45 -5.32
C ARG A 125 14.92 -16.87 -6.54
N ARG A 126 15.40 -17.87 -7.28
CA ARG A 126 14.64 -18.45 -8.41
C ARG A 126 13.32 -19.07 -7.97
N GLN A 127 13.33 -19.77 -6.85
CA GLN A 127 12.12 -20.37 -6.27
C GLN A 127 11.12 -19.30 -5.87
N LEU A 128 11.57 -18.25 -5.19
CA LEU A 128 10.73 -17.10 -4.81
C LEU A 128 10.15 -16.41 -6.05
N ALA A 129 10.97 -16.17 -7.08
CA ALA A 129 10.50 -15.56 -8.33
C ALA A 129 9.38 -16.36 -8.98
N ARG A 130 9.43 -17.69 -8.92
CA ARG A 130 8.38 -18.58 -9.44
C ARG A 130 7.07 -18.52 -8.61
N CYS A 131 7.14 -18.10 -7.36
CA CYS A 131 5.97 -17.94 -6.51
C CYS A 131 5.20 -16.64 -6.79
N LEU A 132 5.84 -15.61 -7.34
CA LEU A 132 5.21 -14.30 -7.53
C LEU A 132 3.94 -14.36 -8.40
N PRO A 133 3.90 -15.07 -9.55
CA PRO A 133 2.66 -15.21 -10.32
C PRO A 133 1.53 -15.89 -9.54
N LEU A 134 1.86 -16.83 -8.65
CA LEU A 134 0.88 -17.51 -7.80
C LEU A 134 0.28 -16.55 -6.77
N LEU A 135 1.12 -15.72 -6.15
CA LEU A 135 0.68 -14.70 -5.21
C LEU A 135 -0.19 -13.63 -5.89
N THR A 136 0.20 -13.20 -7.10
CA THR A 136 -0.60 -12.28 -7.90
C THR A 136 -1.99 -12.86 -8.19
N LYS A 137 -2.05 -14.13 -8.62
CA LYS A 137 -3.31 -14.81 -8.89
C LYS A 137 -4.22 -14.87 -7.66
N LEU A 138 -3.66 -15.08 -6.46
CA LEU A 138 -4.43 -15.04 -5.22
C LEU A 138 -4.95 -13.62 -4.90
N ALA A 139 -4.14 -12.60 -5.17
CA ALA A 139 -4.52 -11.21 -4.90
C ALA A 139 -5.62 -10.68 -5.84
N GLU A 140 -5.80 -11.29 -7.02
CA GLU A 140 -6.80 -10.94 -8.02
C GLU A 140 -8.11 -11.74 -7.87
N THR A 141 -8.21 -12.58 -6.85
CA THR A 141 -9.44 -13.36 -6.58
C THR A 141 -10.48 -12.46 -5.90
N ASP A 142 -11.70 -12.40 -6.48
CA ASP A 142 -12.86 -11.68 -5.93
C ASP A 142 -13.45 -12.36 -4.69
#